data_9538faa9da04809f2f5b8984734e6238
#
_entry.id   9538faa9da04809f2f5b8984734e6238
#
_cell.length_a   1.000
_cell.length_b   1.000
_cell.length_c   1.000
_cell.angle_alpha   90.00
_cell.angle_beta   90.00
_cell.angle_gamma   90.00
#
_symmetry.space_group_name_H-M   'P 1'
#
loop_
_entity.id
_entity.type
_entity.pdbx_description
1 polymer ?
#
loop_
_entity_poly.entity_id
_entity_poly.type
_entity_poly.pdbx_seq_one_letter_code
_entity_poly.pdbx_strand_id
1 'polypeptide(L)'
;MKTNRLVFQKSGALAQWSRFSFENQELIGTEIPQTLEMMHKNDARSARIGSDGLPTRRGRRPKTIRGPLHIQCNGHGDLKYLNQLVDEVLTWPYIESAQPFISRSNTIPIRLTEMAASSDPSAFITDREFARILLGAPTIYLVLPLPCAHRAIVRGWAEPHYLGSQGLMPAGTVVVYTPKDVEELAVCSVLFSDSYHLGRKID
;
A
#
# COMPACT_ATOMS: atom_id res chain seq x y z
N MET A 1 3.84 -29.18 15.87
CA MET A 1 3.66 -27.84 15.31
C MET A 1 2.50 -27.88 14.33
N LYS A 2 1.34 -27.30 14.69
CA LYS A 2 0.14 -27.31 13.83
C LYS A 2 0.10 -25.99 13.08
N THR A 3 0.25 -26.06 11.76
CA THR A 3 0.13 -24.92 10.83
C THR A 3 -1.35 -24.52 10.78
N ASN A 4 -1.71 -23.39 11.37
CA ASN A 4 -3.05 -22.81 11.23
C ASN A 4 -3.22 -22.29 9.79
N ARG A 5 -3.83 -23.09 8.93
CA ARG A 5 -4.36 -22.63 7.63
C ARG A 5 -5.54 -21.71 7.92
N LEU A 6 -5.38 -20.42 7.62
CA LEU A 6 -6.50 -19.48 7.53
C LEU A 6 -7.42 -19.90 6.38
N VAL A 7 -8.53 -20.55 6.73
CA VAL A 7 -9.59 -20.88 5.78
C VAL A 7 -10.49 -19.65 5.66
N PHE A 8 -10.39 -18.95 4.53
CA PHE A 8 -11.30 -17.86 4.20
C PHE A 8 -12.69 -18.42 3.88
N GLN A 9 -13.62 -18.35 4.83
CA GLN A 9 -15.02 -18.50 4.53
C GLN A 9 -15.51 -17.29 3.72
N LYS A 10 -16.10 -17.54 2.56
CA LYS A 10 -16.84 -16.55 1.76
C LYS A 10 -18.05 -16.08 2.56
N SER A 11 -17.88 -15.09 3.40
CA SER A 11 -18.97 -14.49 4.17
C SER A 11 -19.33 -13.13 3.61
N GLY A 12 -20.63 -12.82 3.64
CA GLY A 12 -21.35 -11.68 3.05
C GLY A 12 -20.84 -10.23 3.28
N ALA A 13 -19.62 -10.04 3.80
CA ALA A 13 -19.00 -8.75 3.97
C ALA A 13 -18.79 -7.98 2.65
N LEU A 14 -18.48 -8.69 1.54
CA LEU A 14 -18.33 -8.07 0.22
C LEU A 14 -19.66 -7.48 -0.31
N ALA A 15 -20.80 -8.09 0.02
CA ALA A 15 -22.11 -7.62 -0.41
C ALA A 15 -22.57 -6.36 0.37
N GLN A 16 -22.17 -6.23 1.63
CA GLN A 16 -22.45 -5.04 2.43
C GLN A 16 -21.59 -3.84 2.00
N TRP A 17 -20.34 -4.07 1.59
CA TRP A 17 -19.43 -3.02 1.13
C TRP A 17 -19.79 -2.49 -0.26
N SER A 18 -20.29 -3.32 -1.15
CA SER A 18 -20.75 -2.89 -2.46
C SER A 18 -21.91 -1.88 -2.37
N ARG A 19 -22.85 -2.04 -1.41
CA ARG A 19 -23.93 -1.08 -1.19
C ARG A 19 -23.43 0.27 -0.67
N PHE A 20 -22.52 0.28 0.27
CA PHE A 20 -21.95 1.53 0.82
C PHE A 20 -21.17 2.35 -0.22
N SER A 21 -20.54 1.68 -1.17
CA SER A 21 -19.76 2.34 -2.23
C SER A 21 -20.62 2.93 -3.36
N PHE A 22 -21.78 2.35 -3.65
CA PHE A 22 -22.64 2.81 -4.74
C PHE A 22 -23.38 4.12 -4.42
N GLU A 23 -23.74 4.34 -3.16
CA GLU A 23 -24.46 5.56 -2.75
C GLU A 23 -23.59 6.83 -2.75
N ASN A 24 -22.26 6.70 -2.78
CA ASN A 24 -21.32 7.83 -2.73
C ASN A 24 -20.59 8.11 -4.07
N GLN A 25 -20.92 7.42 -5.15
CA GLN A 25 -20.21 7.55 -6.44
C GLN A 25 -20.59 8.79 -7.26
N GLU A 26 -21.70 9.47 -6.95
CA GLU A 26 -22.19 10.62 -7.75
C GLU A 26 -21.52 11.96 -7.43
N LEU A 27 -20.61 12.02 -6.46
CA LEU A 27 -20.01 13.29 -5.99
C LEU A 27 -18.56 13.54 -6.42
N ILE A 28 -17.96 12.69 -7.27
CA ILE A 28 -16.52 12.83 -7.58
C ILE A 28 -16.30 13.25 -9.04
N GLY A 29 -16.21 14.58 -9.23
CA GLY A 29 -15.67 15.19 -10.43
C GLY A 29 -14.19 14.81 -10.66
N THR A 30 -13.87 14.66 -11.92
CA THR A 30 -12.56 14.36 -12.50
C THR A 30 -11.55 15.50 -12.27
N GLU A 31 -10.80 15.54 -11.17
CA GLU A 31 -9.65 16.42 -11.03
C GLU A 31 -8.45 15.66 -10.42
N ILE A 32 -7.55 15.20 -11.28
CA ILE A 32 -6.23 14.61 -10.92
C ILE A 32 -5.04 15.53 -11.31
N PRO A 33 -5.12 16.83 -11.53
CA PRO A 33 -3.94 17.55 -12.01
C PRO A 33 -2.99 18.03 -10.91
N GLN A 34 -3.49 18.42 -9.74
CA GLN A 34 -2.67 19.16 -8.76
C GLN A 34 -1.70 18.31 -7.96
N THR A 35 -2.05 17.06 -7.65
CA THR A 35 -1.20 16.16 -6.85
C THR A 35 0.06 15.74 -7.61
N LEU A 36 -0.03 15.57 -8.93
CA LEU A 36 1.11 15.22 -9.78
C LEU A 36 2.10 16.40 -9.94
N GLU A 37 1.63 17.64 -9.98
CA GLU A 37 2.51 18.81 -10.03
C GLU A 37 3.23 19.08 -8.71
N MET A 38 2.61 18.80 -7.58
CA MET A 38 3.25 18.88 -6.27
C MET A 38 4.36 17.83 -6.11
N MET A 39 4.25 16.69 -6.79
CA MET A 39 5.26 15.62 -6.78
C MET A 39 6.60 16.02 -7.43
N HIS A 40 6.65 17.09 -8.19
CA HIS A 40 7.89 17.53 -8.90
C HIS A 40 8.78 18.49 -8.12
N LYS A 41 8.34 19.01 -6.97
CA LYS A 41 9.04 20.15 -6.34
C LYS A 41 9.97 19.87 -5.16
N ASN A 42 9.93 18.70 -4.56
CA ASN A 42 10.79 18.44 -3.38
C ASN A 42 11.27 16.99 -3.34
N ASP A 43 12.51 16.69 -3.72
CA ASP A 43 13.31 15.80 -2.91
C ASP A 43 14.72 15.47 -3.45
N ALA A 44 15.75 16.11 -2.91
CA ALA A 44 17.15 15.69 -3.06
C ALA A 44 17.51 14.45 -2.19
N ARG A 45 16.62 14.01 -1.28
CA ARG A 45 16.80 12.82 -0.41
C ARG A 45 16.51 11.49 -1.13
N SER A 46 15.75 11.54 -2.23
CA SER A 46 15.22 10.34 -2.89
C SER A 46 16.20 9.60 -3.79
N ALA A 47 17.40 10.11 -3.98
CA ALA A 47 18.38 9.58 -4.95
C ALA A 47 19.05 8.25 -4.57
N ARG A 48 18.67 7.62 -3.43
CA ARG A 48 19.34 6.40 -2.92
C ARG A 48 18.46 5.15 -2.92
N ILE A 49 17.26 5.20 -3.47
CA ILE A 49 16.30 4.10 -3.30
C ILE A 49 16.07 3.36 -4.62
N GLY A 50 16.19 2.04 -4.59
CA GLY A 50 16.35 1.10 -5.70
C GLY A 50 15.24 1.00 -6.76
N SER A 51 14.24 1.90 -6.77
CA SER A 51 13.15 1.85 -7.75
C SER A 51 13.48 2.42 -9.14
N ASP A 52 14.74 2.85 -9.39
CA ASP A 52 15.12 3.44 -10.68
C ASP A 52 14.97 2.48 -11.86
N GLY A 53 15.02 1.17 -11.60
CA GLY A 53 14.85 0.10 -12.57
C GLY A 53 13.45 -0.52 -12.63
N LEU A 54 12.41 0.11 -12.05
CA LEU A 54 11.09 -0.51 -11.98
C LEU A 54 10.54 -0.85 -13.38
N PRO A 55 10.24 -2.12 -13.70
CA PRO A 55 9.71 -2.50 -15.01
C PRO A 55 8.28 -1.98 -15.17
N THR A 56 7.79 -1.88 -16.40
CA THR A 56 6.38 -1.61 -16.64
C THR A 56 5.56 -2.86 -16.34
N ARG A 57 4.49 -2.72 -15.56
CA ARG A 57 3.58 -3.82 -15.24
C ARG A 57 2.89 -4.32 -16.50
N ARG A 58 2.85 -5.63 -16.67
CA ARG A 58 2.20 -6.29 -17.80
C ARG A 58 0.69 -6.42 -17.57
N GLY A 59 -0.10 -6.21 -18.62
CA GLY A 59 -1.54 -6.38 -18.61
C GLY A 59 -2.32 -5.14 -18.15
N ARG A 60 -3.63 -5.31 -17.98
CA ARG A 60 -4.51 -4.22 -17.56
C ARG A 60 -4.33 -3.92 -16.07
N ARG A 61 -4.41 -2.64 -15.72
CA ARG A 61 -4.47 -2.22 -14.31
C ARG A 61 -5.72 -2.83 -13.65
N PRO A 62 -5.60 -3.34 -12.43
CA PRO A 62 -6.77 -3.72 -11.64
C PRO A 62 -7.75 -2.57 -11.49
N LYS A 63 -9.02 -2.90 -11.35
CA LYS A 63 -10.04 -1.91 -10.98
C LYS A 63 -10.01 -1.69 -9.48
N THR A 64 -10.21 -0.45 -9.08
CA THR A 64 -10.31 -0.05 -7.68
C THR A 64 -11.62 0.68 -7.43
N ILE A 65 -12.06 0.74 -6.17
CA ILE A 65 -13.11 1.63 -5.70
C ILE A 65 -12.44 2.71 -4.88
N ARG A 66 -12.52 3.95 -5.36
CA ARG A 66 -11.97 5.12 -4.67
C ARG A 66 -12.90 5.56 -3.55
N GLY A 67 -12.33 5.85 -2.40
CA GLY A 67 -13.05 6.31 -1.21
C GLY A 67 -12.13 6.28 0.00
N PRO A 68 -12.64 6.55 1.21
CA PRO A 68 -11.85 6.46 2.44
C PRO A 68 -11.17 5.08 2.60
N LEU A 69 -11.85 4.01 2.18
CA LEU A 69 -11.27 2.70 1.95
C LEU A 69 -11.09 2.51 0.44
N HIS A 70 -9.88 2.82 -0.03
CA HIS A 70 -9.54 2.70 -1.44
C HIS A 70 -9.13 1.27 -1.75
N ILE A 71 -10.04 0.44 -2.25
CA ILE A 71 -9.85 -1.00 -2.38
C ILE A 71 -9.66 -1.46 -3.83
N GLN A 72 -8.79 -2.46 -4.00
CA GLN A 72 -8.69 -3.20 -5.25
C GLN A 72 -9.87 -4.18 -5.36
N CYS A 73 -10.58 -4.19 -6.51
CA CYS A 73 -11.80 -4.98 -6.70
C CYS A 73 -11.61 -6.24 -7.53
N ASN A 74 -10.57 -6.25 -8.37
CA ASN A 74 -10.27 -7.38 -9.24
C ASN A 74 -8.76 -7.48 -9.51
N GLY A 75 -8.38 -8.49 -10.29
CA GLY A 75 -6.97 -8.67 -10.67
C GLY A 75 -6.09 -9.09 -9.51
N HIS A 76 -6.71 -9.58 -8.40
CA HIS A 76 -5.97 -10.23 -7.34
C HIS A 76 -5.34 -11.51 -7.90
N GLY A 77 -4.08 -11.72 -7.56
CA GLY A 77 -3.42 -12.98 -7.80
C GLY A 77 -3.79 -14.05 -6.77
N ASP A 78 -3.03 -15.14 -6.79
CA ASP A 78 -3.06 -16.11 -5.71
C ASP A 78 -2.61 -15.44 -4.40
N LEU A 79 -3.43 -15.54 -3.36
CA LEU A 79 -3.13 -14.98 -2.04
C LEU A 79 -1.82 -15.49 -1.44
N LYS A 80 -1.28 -16.61 -1.96
CA LYS A 80 0.04 -17.11 -1.54
C LYS A 80 1.15 -16.07 -1.74
N TYR A 81 1.10 -15.28 -2.82
CA TYR A 81 2.12 -14.24 -3.07
C TYR A 81 1.99 -13.06 -2.11
N LEU A 82 0.74 -12.68 -1.77
CA LEU A 82 0.52 -11.66 -0.75
C LEU A 82 0.98 -12.16 0.63
N ASN A 83 0.65 -13.40 1.00
CA ASN A 83 1.09 -14.00 2.25
C ASN A 83 2.62 -14.11 2.32
N GLN A 84 3.26 -14.54 1.23
CA GLN A 84 4.73 -14.60 1.14
C GLN A 84 5.36 -13.22 1.32
N LEU A 85 4.78 -12.16 0.71
CA LEU A 85 5.24 -10.79 0.87
C LEU A 85 5.13 -10.34 2.34
N VAL A 86 3.99 -10.62 2.98
CA VAL A 86 3.78 -10.28 4.40
C VAL A 86 4.79 -11.01 5.28
N ASP A 87 4.94 -12.31 5.08
CA ASP A 87 5.88 -13.14 5.85
C ASP A 87 7.31 -12.62 5.70
N GLU A 88 7.74 -12.26 4.47
CA GLU A 88 9.05 -11.66 4.19
C GLU A 88 9.22 -10.34 4.96
N VAL A 89 8.28 -9.39 4.80
CA VAL A 89 8.38 -8.05 5.41
C VAL A 89 8.40 -8.12 6.92
N LEU A 90 7.65 -9.02 7.53
CA LEU A 90 7.62 -9.21 8.98
C LEU A 90 8.95 -9.76 9.55
N THR A 91 9.85 -10.27 8.72
CA THR A 91 11.20 -10.67 9.15
C THR A 91 12.21 -9.53 9.15
N TRP A 92 11.87 -8.37 8.58
CA TRP A 92 12.80 -7.26 8.48
C TRP A 92 13.14 -6.66 9.85
N PRO A 93 14.36 -6.13 10.03
CA PRO A 93 14.76 -5.49 11.28
C PRO A 93 13.82 -4.36 11.67
N TYR A 94 13.62 -4.19 12.97
CA TYR A 94 12.82 -3.08 13.54
C TYR A 94 11.35 -3.05 13.14
N ILE A 95 10.84 -4.11 12.52
CA ILE A 95 9.39 -4.25 12.36
C ILE A 95 8.80 -4.59 13.72
N GLU A 96 7.88 -3.76 14.15
CA GLU A 96 7.05 -4.07 15.31
C GLU A 96 6.10 -5.18 14.87
N SER A 97 6.33 -6.40 15.42
CA SER A 97 5.41 -7.50 15.24
C SER A 97 4.08 -7.08 15.88
N ALA A 98 3.23 -6.42 15.10
CA ALA A 98 1.85 -6.38 15.47
C ALA A 98 1.44 -7.86 15.55
N GLN A 99 1.33 -8.40 16.76
CA GLN A 99 0.47 -9.56 16.99
C GLN A 99 -0.71 -9.36 16.07
N PRO A 100 -1.18 -10.38 15.33
CA PRO A 100 -2.38 -10.23 14.53
C PRO A 100 -3.53 -9.90 15.49
N PHE A 101 -3.56 -8.67 16.00
CA PHE A 101 -4.81 -8.06 16.33
C PHE A 101 -5.49 -8.02 14.99
N ILE A 102 -6.23 -9.10 14.71
CA ILE A 102 -7.34 -9.04 13.79
C ILE A 102 -8.16 -7.88 14.37
N SER A 103 -7.71 -6.69 14.00
CA SER A 103 -8.44 -5.48 14.28
C SER A 103 -9.82 -5.76 13.72
N ARG A 104 -10.87 -5.29 14.36
CA ARG A 104 -12.24 -5.39 13.82
C ARG A 104 -12.33 -4.93 12.36
N SER A 105 -11.31 -4.26 11.85
CA SER A 105 -11.16 -3.75 10.48
C SER A 105 -10.56 -4.75 9.48
N ASN A 106 -10.19 -5.98 9.89
CA ASN A 106 -9.60 -6.98 8.99
C ASN A 106 -8.37 -6.45 8.20
N THR A 107 -7.47 -5.74 8.90
CA THR A 107 -6.27 -5.13 8.32
C THR A 107 -5.02 -5.51 9.10
N ILE A 108 -3.88 -5.56 8.42
CA ILE A 108 -2.55 -5.74 9.01
C ILE A 108 -1.79 -4.41 8.86
N PRO A 109 -1.65 -3.61 9.93
CA PRO A 109 -0.73 -2.48 9.94
C PRO A 109 0.70 -3.01 10.09
N ILE A 110 1.64 -2.49 9.30
CA ILE A 110 3.06 -2.80 9.38
C ILE A 110 3.77 -1.53 9.86
N ARG A 111 4.38 -1.63 11.04
CA ARG A 111 4.95 -0.50 11.77
C ARG A 111 6.44 -0.70 12.03
N LEU A 112 7.15 0.40 12.14
CA LEU A 112 8.49 0.42 12.70
C LEU A 112 8.45 0.54 14.23
N THR A 113 9.45 -0.03 14.89
CA THR A 113 9.69 0.25 16.32
C THR A 113 9.97 1.75 16.52
N GLU A 114 9.64 2.27 17.70
CA GLU A 114 9.87 3.68 18.04
C GLU A 114 11.34 4.09 17.88
N MET A 115 12.24 3.20 18.21
CA MET A 115 13.67 3.43 18.13
C MET A 115 14.16 3.67 16.69
N ALA A 116 13.56 3.00 15.72
CA ALA A 116 13.98 3.05 14.32
C ALA A 116 13.13 3.99 13.44
N ALA A 117 11.97 4.42 13.92
CA ALA A 117 11.07 5.28 13.16
C ALA A 117 11.62 6.70 13.01
N SER A 118 11.51 7.25 11.80
CA SER A 118 11.79 8.66 11.52
C SER A 118 10.85 9.56 12.33
N SER A 119 11.31 10.77 12.64
CA SER A 119 10.45 11.81 13.23
C SER A 119 9.58 12.53 12.19
N ASP A 120 9.73 12.23 10.91
CA ASP A 120 8.93 12.83 9.84
C ASP A 120 7.56 12.14 9.74
N PRO A 121 6.46 12.80 10.12
CA PRO A 121 5.13 12.20 10.05
C PRO A 121 4.66 11.93 8.63
N SER A 122 5.26 12.59 7.64
CA SER A 122 4.90 12.37 6.22
C SER A 122 5.37 11.01 5.68
N ALA A 123 6.18 10.28 6.44
CA ALA A 123 6.64 8.93 6.12
C ALA A 123 5.64 7.83 6.54
N PHE A 124 4.54 8.18 7.21
CA PHE A 124 3.65 7.20 7.84
C PHE A 124 2.17 7.44 7.53
N ILE A 125 1.42 6.37 7.36
CA ILE A 125 -0.05 6.40 7.24
C ILE A 125 -0.67 6.91 8.56
N THR A 126 -0.24 6.33 9.67
CA THR A 126 -0.51 6.73 11.05
C THR A 126 0.71 6.34 11.88
N ASP A 127 0.74 6.65 13.15
CA ASP A 127 1.75 6.25 14.14
C ASP A 127 2.75 5.16 13.68
N ARG A 128 3.89 5.55 13.10
CA ARG A 128 4.97 4.68 12.63
C ARG A 128 4.56 3.58 11.61
N GLU A 129 3.32 3.64 11.11
CA GLU A 129 2.79 2.70 10.13
C GLU A 129 3.16 3.15 8.71
N PHE A 130 4.11 2.47 8.08
CA PHE A 130 4.56 2.77 6.72
C PHE A 130 3.80 1.97 5.65
N ALA A 131 3.15 0.86 6.06
CA ALA A 131 2.38 0.00 5.19
C ALA A 131 1.13 -0.55 5.88
N ARG A 132 0.08 -0.79 5.10
CA ARG A 132 -1.15 -1.45 5.55
C ARG A 132 -1.65 -2.43 4.52
N ILE A 133 -2.08 -3.59 4.97
CA ILE A 133 -2.68 -4.62 4.12
C ILE A 133 -4.11 -4.85 4.57
N LEU A 134 -5.05 -4.73 3.63
CA LEU A 134 -6.45 -5.06 3.84
C LEU A 134 -6.67 -6.53 3.44
N LEU A 135 -7.21 -7.33 4.36
CA LEU A 135 -7.42 -8.76 4.13
C LEU A 135 -8.78 -9.07 3.49
N GLY A 136 -9.82 -8.29 3.82
CA GLY A 136 -11.18 -8.51 3.31
C GLY A 136 -11.33 -8.21 1.82
N ALA A 137 -10.56 -7.27 1.31
CA ALA A 137 -10.38 -6.98 -0.11
C ALA A 137 -8.89 -6.78 -0.32
N PRO A 138 -8.13 -7.82 -0.70
CA PRO A 138 -6.67 -7.80 -0.73
C PRO A 138 -6.14 -6.56 -1.42
N THR A 139 -5.62 -5.62 -0.62
CA THR A 139 -5.18 -4.31 -1.07
C THR A 139 -4.01 -3.86 -0.21
N ILE A 140 -3.02 -3.24 -0.82
CA ILE A 140 -1.80 -2.80 -0.15
C ILE A 140 -1.75 -1.28 -0.17
N TYR A 141 -1.57 -0.63 0.99
CA TYR A 141 -1.22 0.78 1.08
C TYR A 141 0.23 0.92 1.50
N LEU A 142 0.97 1.79 0.81
CA LEU A 142 2.33 2.17 1.15
C LEU A 142 2.48 3.69 1.16
N VAL A 143 3.37 4.20 2.01
CA VAL A 143 3.86 5.57 1.88
C VAL A 143 5.22 5.51 1.19
N LEU A 144 5.30 6.00 -0.02
CA LEU A 144 6.53 6.00 -0.82
C LEU A 144 7.15 7.40 -0.90
N PRO A 145 8.47 7.50 -1.07
CA PRO A 145 9.08 8.75 -1.55
C PRO A 145 8.36 9.22 -2.80
N LEU A 146 8.09 10.52 -2.94
CA LEU A 146 7.29 11.05 -4.05
C LEU A 146 7.78 10.62 -5.44
N PRO A 147 9.08 10.62 -5.75
CA PRO A 147 9.57 10.12 -7.05
C PRO A 147 9.31 8.62 -7.24
N CYS A 148 9.39 7.81 -6.16
CA CYS A 148 9.09 6.37 -6.22
C CYS A 148 7.60 6.13 -6.44
N ALA A 149 6.74 6.87 -5.74
CA ALA A 149 5.29 6.84 -5.92
C ALA A 149 4.91 7.18 -7.37
N HIS A 150 5.47 8.27 -7.91
CA HIS A 150 5.25 8.65 -9.30
C HIS A 150 5.66 7.55 -10.28
N ARG A 151 6.84 6.96 -10.12
CA ARG A 151 7.30 5.86 -10.98
C ARG A 151 6.39 4.64 -10.87
N ALA A 152 6.00 4.25 -9.67
CA ALA A 152 5.09 3.12 -9.46
C ALA A 152 3.74 3.34 -10.18
N ILE A 153 3.20 4.56 -10.11
CA ILE A 153 1.95 4.95 -10.77
C ILE A 153 2.10 4.92 -12.30
N VAL A 154 3.13 5.57 -12.83
CA VAL A 154 3.35 5.64 -14.29
C VAL A 154 3.60 4.25 -14.87
N ARG A 155 4.38 3.43 -14.17
CA ARG A 155 4.69 2.04 -14.58
C ARG A 155 3.53 1.06 -14.36
N GLY A 156 2.41 1.49 -13.77
CA GLY A 156 1.19 0.69 -13.62
C GLY A 156 1.15 -0.25 -12.42
N TRP A 157 2.03 -0.05 -11.42
CA TRP A 157 2.11 -0.84 -10.20
C TRP A 157 1.20 -0.34 -9.08
N ALA A 158 0.85 0.93 -9.14
CA ALA A 158 0.07 1.59 -8.10
C ALA A 158 -0.85 2.66 -8.67
N GLU A 159 -1.67 3.23 -7.80
CA GLU A 159 -2.39 4.48 -8.04
C GLU A 159 -2.38 5.35 -6.78
N PRO A 160 -2.58 6.68 -6.89
CA PRO A 160 -2.64 7.56 -5.72
C PRO A 160 -3.77 7.13 -4.80
N HIS A 161 -3.51 7.05 -3.49
CA HIS A 161 -4.56 6.79 -2.52
C HIS A 161 -5.54 7.97 -2.46
N TYR A 162 -6.85 7.68 -2.41
CA TYR A 162 -7.89 8.72 -2.39
C TYR A 162 -7.66 9.77 -1.29
N LEU A 163 -7.43 9.35 -0.05
CA LEU A 163 -7.18 10.28 1.06
C LEU A 163 -5.84 11.03 0.92
N GLY A 164 -4.83 10.43 0.29
CA GLY A 164 -3.56 11.10 -0.03
C GLY A 164 -3.79 12.25 -1.00
N SER A 165 -4.59 12.04 -2.05
CA SER A 165 -4.96 13.10 -3.01
C SER A 165 -5.85 14.21 -2.42
N GLN A 166 -6.50 13.95 -1.28
CA GLN A 166 -7.28 14.94 -0.54
C GLN A 166 -6.46 15.64 0.58
N GLY A 167 -5.17 15.33 0.74
CA GLY A 167 -4.34 15.87 1.81
C GLY A 167 -4.67 15.35 3.21
N LEU A 168 -5.46 14.28 3.31
CA LEU A 168 -5.84 13.63 4.58
C LEU A 168 -4.89 12.49 4.97
N MET A 169 -3.99 12.14 4.08
CA MET A 169 -2.84 11.23 4.28
C MET A 169 -1.61 11.83 3.62
N PRO A 170 -0.39 11.32 3.91
CA PRO A 170 0.82 11.76 3.20
C PRO A 170 0.66 11.68 1.67
N ALA A 171 1.18 12.66 0.94
CA ALA A 171 1.06 12.72 -0.52
C ALA A 171 1.67 11.51 -1.25
N GLY A 172 2.68 10.87 -0.62
CA GLY A 172 3.29 9.62 -1.09
C GLY A 172 2.46 8.37 -0.85
N THR A 173 1.25 8.48 -0.24
CA THR A 173 0.41 7.31 0.01
C THR A 173 -0.20 6.80 -1.29
N VAL A 174 0.08 5.54 -1.60
CA VAL A 174 -0.39 4.85 -2.81
C VAL A 174 -1.11 3.56 -2.48
N VAL A 175 -2.01 3.16 -3.38
CA VAL A 175 -2.57 1.81 -3.44
C VAL A 175 -1.71 1.00 -4.41
N VAL A 176 -0.95 0.05 -3.90
CA VAL A 176 -0.16 -0.89 -4.69
C VAL A 176 -1.02 -2.11 -4.99
N TYR A 177 -1.03 -2.53 -6.25
CA TYR A 177 -1.80 -3.71 -6.66
C TYR A 177 -1.16 -4.98 -6.12
N THR A 178 -1.99 -5.88 -5.58
CA THR A 178 -1.54 -7.16 -5.04
C THR A 178 -0.83 -8.01 -6.11
N PRO A 179 0.29 -8.67 -5.77
CA PRO A 179 1.04 -9.47 -6.72
C PRO A 179 0.25 -10.70 -7.17
N LYS A 180 0.29 -11.00 -8.47
CA LYS A 180 -0.38 -12.16 -9.05
C LYS A 180 0.57 -13.31 -9.40
N ASP A 181 1.87 -13.03 -9.44
CA ASP A 181 2.93 -13.99 -9.76
C ASP A 181 4.23 -13.60 -9.04
N VAL A 182 5.28 -14.39 -9.22
CA VAL A 182 6.59 -14.19 -8.59
C VAL A 182 7.31 -12.93 -9.09
N GLU A 183 7.09 -12.53 -10.35
CA GLU A 183 7.71 -11.31 -10.90
C GLU A 183 7.06 -10.06 -10.25
N GLU A 184 5.74 -10.06 -10.11
CA GLU A 184 5.02 -8.99 -9.43
C GLU A 184 5.33 -8.97 -7.92
N LEU A 185 5.52 -10.14 -7.28
CA LEU A 185 5.96 -10.23 -5.90
C LEU A 185 7.31 -9.52 -5.69
N ALA A 186 8.30 -9.77 -6.56
CA ALA A 186 9.60 -9.12 -6.46
C ALA A 186 9.49 -7.58 -6.57
N VAL A 187 8.62 -7.08 -7.44
CA VAL A 187 8.37 -5.63 -7.54
C VAL A 187 7.69 -5.08 -6.29
N CYS A 188 6.69 -5.78 -5.75
CA CYS A 188 6.05 -5.38 -4.50
C CYS A 188 7.05 -5.34 -3.35
N SER A 189 7.97 -6.31 -3.24
CA SER A 189 9.03 -6.33 -2.22
C SER A 189 9.95 -5.10 -2.34
N VAL A 190 10.32 -4.68 -3.56
CA VAL A 190 11.07 -3.42 -3.78
C VAL A 190 10.29 -2.20 -3.30
N LEU A 191 9.00 -2.09 -3.63
CA LEU A 191 8.17 -0.96 -3.19
C LEU A 191 8.00 -0.93 -1.66
N PHE A 192 7.87 -2.10 -1.02
CA PHE A 192 7.86 -2.19 0.45
C PHE A 192 9.20 -1.74 1.03
N SER A 193 10.32 -2.13 0.43
CA SER A 193 11.66 -1.71 0.84
C SER A 193 11.82 -0.19 0.76
N ASP A 194 11.33 0.44 -0.32
CA ASP A 194 11.36 1.90 -0.47
C ASP A 194 10.53 2.60 0.63
N SER A 195 9.35 2.07 0.95
CA SER A 195 8.49 2.57 2.03
C SER A 195 9.14 2.40 3.41
N TYR A 196 9.71 1.24 3.67
CA TYR A 196 10.43 0.92 4.91
C TYR A 196 11.62 1.88 5.13
N HIS A 197 12.43 2.11 4.09
CA HIS A 197 13.57 3.02 4.19
C HIS A 197 13.16 4.48 4.36
N LEU A 198 12.04 4.92 3.75
CA LEU A 198 11.47 6.25 3.99
C LEU A 198 11.11 6.44 5.46
N GLY A 199 10.51 5.41 6.07
CA GLY A 199 10.08 5.47 7.47
C GLY A 199 11.22 5.37 8.49
N ARG A 200 12.41 4.90 8.10
CA ARG A 200 13.54 4.74 9.03
C ARG A 200 14.28 6.03 9.30
N LYS A 201 14.81 6.14 10.54
CA LYS A 201 15.88 7.11 10.84
C LYS A 201 17.07 6.80 9.94
N ILE A 202 17.70 7.86 9.42
CA ILE A 202 18.99 7.77 8.75
C ILE A 202 20.03 7.90 9.86
N ASP A 203 20.81 6.84 10.06
CA ASP A 203 21.97 6.84 10.94
C ASP A 203 23.12 7.66 10.30
#